data_8063636abdd8f1bce148aa4c9be1f1d3
#
_entry.id   8063636abdd8f1bce148aa4c9be1f1d3
#
_cell.length_a   1.000
_cell.length_b   1.000
_cell.length_c   1.000
_cell.angle_alpha   90.00
_cell.angle_beta   90.00
_cell.angle_gamma   90.00
#
_symmetry.space_group_name_H-M   'P 1'
#
loop_
_entity.id
_entity.type
_entity.pdbx_description
1 polymer ?
#
loop_
_entity_poly.entity_id
_entity_poly.type
_entity_poly.pdbx_seq_one_letter_code
_entity_poly.pdbx_strand_id
1 'polypeptide(L)'
;AQYFIGNSYLKPLNVKGVGVFNVTFEPKCRNNWHIHHKGGQILLCTDGEGWYQEWGQPARKLHPGDVVYIAPEIKHWHGATKDEWFTHVALEIPAEGASNEWCEPVSDEQYNAL
;
A
#
# COMPACT_ATOMS: atom_id res chain seq x y z
N ALA A 1 8.14 5.79 11.01
CA ALA A 1 8.93 5.68 9.80
C ALA A 1 8.70 6.88 8.88
N GLN A 2 9.71 7.26 8.14
CA GLN A 2 9.64 8.48 7.29
C GLN A 2 8.69 8.36 6.09
N TYR A 3 8.27 7.14 5.74
CA TYR A 3 7.40 6.90 4.57
C TYR A 3 5.96 6.56 4.94
N PHE A 4 5.63 6.62 6.22
CA PHE A 4 4.32 6.28 6.74
C PHE A 4 3.85 7.34 7.74
N ILE A 5 2.52 7.51 7.84
CA ILE A 5 1.89 8.22 8.94
C ILE A 5 1.20 7.16 9.79
N GLY A 6 1.46 7.17 11.10
CA GLY A 6 0.96 6.15 12.02
C GLY A 6 1.90 4.96 12.13
N ASN A 7 1.42 3.88 12.72
CA ASN A 7 2.21 2.69 12.98
C ASN A 7 1.86 1.57 12.02
N SER A 8 2.89 0.97 11.44
CA SER A 8 2.75 -0.18 10.56
C SER A 8 3.75 -1.26 10.94
N TYR A 9 3.42 -2.48 10.56
CA TYR A 9 4.22 -3.67 10.88
C TYR A 9 4.44 -4.44 9.61
N LEU A 10 5.70 -4.69 9.27
CA LEU A 10 6.08 -5.34 8.02
C LEU A 10 6.89 -6.57 8.32
N LYS A 11 6.47 -7.71 7.78
CA LYS A 11 7.20 -8.97 7.89
C LYS A 11 7.54 -9.50 6.52
N PRO A 12 8.81 -9.56 6.14
CA PRO A 12 9.21 -10.21 4.90
C PRO A 12 8.91 -11.71 4.95
N LEU A 13 8.34 -12.22 3.87
CA LEU A 13 8.08 -13.65 3.67
C LEU A 13 8.98 -14.09 2.53
N ASN A 14 10.07 -14.78 2.85
CA ASN A 14 11.10 -15.10 1.87
C ASN A 14 10.61 -16.11 0.83
N VAL A 15 10.22 -15.64 -0.33
CA VAL A 15 9.88 -16.47 -1.48
C VAL A 15 10.92 -16.22 -2.56
N LYS A 16 11.55 -17.27 -3.04
CA LYS A 16 12.66 -17.18 -3.99
C LYS A 16 12.26 -16.42 -5.25
N GLY A 17 12.98 -15.36 -5.57
CA GLY A 17 12.76 -14.58 -6.78
C GLY A 17 11.59 -13.60 -6.72
N VAL A 18 10.83 -13.59 -5.64
CA VAL A 18 9.69 -12.68 -5.48
C VAL A 18 9.74 -12.03 -4.10
N GLY A 19 9.66 -10.71 -4.05
CA GLY A 19 9.49 -9.99 -2.79
C GLY A 19 8.07 -10.18 -2.29
N VAL A 20 7.92 -10.74 -1.09
CA VAL A 20 6.61 -10.96 -0.47
C VAL A 20 6.66 -10.41 0.93
N PHE A 21 5.68 -9.57 1.29
CA PHE A 21 5.65 -8.92 2.60
C PHE A 21 4.25 -8.98 3.18
N ASN A 22 4.15 -9.36 4.45
CA ASN A 22 2.91 -9.19 5.19
C ASN A 22 2.96 -7.83 5.88
N VAL A 23 1.99 -6.97 5.56
CA VAL A 23 1.98 -5.59 6.06
C VAL A 23 0.69 -5.34 6.83
N THR A 24 0.83 -4.87 8.07
CA THR A 24 -0.30 -4.54 8.93
C THR A 24 -0.24 -3.07 9.31
N PHE A 25 -1.36 -2.37 9.13
CA PHE A 25 -1.51 -0.96 9.49
C PHE A 25 -2.47 -0.83 10.67
N GLU A 26 -2.08 -0.05 11.68
CA GLU A 26 -3.03 0.39 12.70
C GLU A 26 -4.05 1.37 12.10
N PRO A 27 -5.20 1.57 12.75
CA PRO A 27 -6.16 2.57 12.27
C PRO A 27 -5.49 3.93 12.00
N LYS A 28 -5.87 4.57 10.91
CA LYS A 28 -5.33 5.83 10.40
C LYS A 28 -3.93 5.75 9.79
N CYS A 29 -3.22 4.65 9.95
CA CYS A 29 -1.90 4.50 9.35
C CYS A 29 -2.01 4.37 7.84
N ARG A 30 -1.18 5.10 7.12
CA ARG A 30 -1.07 5.03 5.66
C ARG A 30 0.36 5.33 5.24
N ASN A 31 0.74 4.82 4.07
CA ASN A 31 2.02 5.18 3.51
C ASN A 31 1.92 6.49 2.72
N ASN A 32 3.06 7.05 2.39
CA ASN A 32 3.13 8.21 1.52
C ASN A 32 2.69 7.85 0.10
N TRP A 33 2.32 8.83 -0.69
CA TRP A 33 2.24 8.66 -2.14
C TRP A 33 3.56 8.11 -2.64
N HIS A 34 3.52 7.14 -3.53
CA HIS A 34 4.74 6.54 -4.08
C HIS A 34 4.49 5.88 -5.42
N ILE A 35 5.58 5.56 -6.10
CA ILE A 35 5.56 4.99 -7.45
C ILE A 35 6.51 3.80 -7.46
N HIS A 36 6.07 2.69 -8.04
CA HIS A 36 6.95 1.56 -8.36
C HIS A 36 7.41 1.72 -9.79
N HIS A 37 8.70 1.92 -9.99
CA HIS A 37 9.27 2.01 -11.34
C HIS A 37 9.62 0.61 -11.83
N LYS A 38 9.00 0.19 -12.93
CA LYS A 38 9.10 -1.17 -13.49
C LYS A 38 8.50 -2.20 -12.54
N GLY A 39 8.08 -3.33 -13.04
CA GLY A 39 7.52 -4.42 -12.24
C GLY A 39 6.11 -4.17 -11.75
N GLY A 40 5.91 -3.34 -10.75
CA GLY A 40 4.61 -3.14 -10.13
C GLY A 40 4.43 -3.97 -8.86
N GLN A 41 3.19 -4.00 -8.35
CA GLN A 41 2.90 -4.65 -7.07
C GLN A 41 1.49 -5.24 -7.07
N ILE A 42 1.30 -6.34 -6.35
CA ILE A 42 -0.02 -6.92 -6.11
C ILE A 42 -0.28 -6.91 -4.61
N LEU A 43 -1.47 -6.44 -4.21
CA LEU A 43 -1.92 -6.49 -2.83
C LEU A 43 -3.02 -7.52 -2.69
N LEU A 44 -2.84 -8.46 -1.76
CA LEU A 44 -3.85 -9.45 -1.39
C LEU A 44 -4.37 -9.07 -0.01
N CYS A 45 -5.59 -8.55 0.07
CA CYS A 45 -6.16 -8.09 1.32
C CYS A 45 -6.64 -9.28 2.15
N THR A 46 -6.16 -9.37 3.39
CA THR A 46 -6.38 -10.56 4.22
C THR A 46 -7.20 -10.28 5.47
N ASP A 47 -7.14 -9.06 6.03
CA ASP A 47 -7.84 -8.73 7.27
C ASP A 47 -8.12 -7.25 7.38
N GLY A 48 -9.21 -6.90 8.07
CA GLY A 48 -9.57 -5.53 8.36
C GLY A 48 -10.16 -4.77 7.19
N GLU A 49 -9.98 -3.44 7.21
CA GLU A 49 -10.52 -2.55 6.20
C GLU A 49 -9.50 -1.47 5.85
N GLY A 50 -9.28 -1.25 4.57
CA GLY A 50 -8.28 -0.30 4.12
C GLY A 50 -8.73 0.56 2.96
N TRP A 51 -7.83 1.44 2.56
CA TRP A 51 -7.98 2.33 1.41
C TRP A 51 -6.86 2.10 0.42
N TYR A 52 -7.20 2.26 -0.87
CA TYR A 52 -6.25 2.36 -1.96
C TYR A 52 -6.68 3.51 -2.87
N GLN A 53 -5.73 4.35 -3.26
CA GLN A 53 -6.03 5.47 -4.16
C GLN A 53 -4.89 5.69 -5.13
N GLU A 54 -5.23 5.82 -6.41
CA GLU A 54 -4.31 6.28 -7.46
C GLU A 54 -4.46 7.79 -7.60
N TRP A 55 -3.37 8.46 -7.91
CA TRP A 55 -3.35 9.91 -8.08
C TRP A 55 -4.39 10.35 -9.12
N GLY A 56 -5.24 11.30 -8.74
CA GLY A 56 -6.29 11.82 -9.62
C GLY A 56 -7.54 10.95 -9.69
N GLN A 57 -7.64 9.87 -8.93
CA GLN A 57 -8.77 8.96 -8.92
C GLN A 57 -9.43 8.92 -7.54
N PRO A 58 -10.71 8.51 -7.45
CA PRO A 58 -11.36 8.30 -6.15
C PRO A 58 -10.66 7.18 -5.36
N ALA A 59 -10.66 7.30 -4.04
CA ALA A 59 -10.17 6.23 -3.17
C ALA A 59 -11.12 5.04 -3.23
N ARG A 60 -10.54 3.84 -3.19
CA ARG A 60 -11.27 2.57 -3.20
C ARG A 60 -11.12 1.90 -1.84
N LYS A 61 -12.25 1.50 -1.24
CA LYS A 61 -12.22 0.77 0.02
C LYS A 61 -11.88 -0.69 -0.22
N LEU A 62 -10.99 -1.23 0.61
CA LEU A 62 -10.50 -2.61 0.49
C LEU A 62 -10.97 -3.46 1.67
N HIS A 63 -11.36 -4.70 1.36
CA HIS A 63 -11.83 -5.69 2.33
C HIS A 63 -11.10 -7.01 2.13
N PRO A 64 -11.13 -7.93 3.12
CA PRO A 64 -10.53 -9.25 2.94
C PRO A 64 -11.04 -9.95 1.69
N GLY A 65 -10.13 -10.53 0.93
CA GLY A 65 -10.42 -11.16 -0.35
C GLY A 65 -10.24 -10.25 -1.56
N ASP A 66 -10.11 -8.94 -1.36
CA ASP A 66 -9.83 -8.02 -2.47
C ASP A 66 -8.39 -8.17 -2.94
N VAL A 67 -8.21 -8.05 -4.24
CA VAL A 67 -6.89 -8.08 -4.88
C VAL A 67 -6.72 -6.79 -5.66
N VAL A 68 -5.60 -6.12 -5.45
CA VAL A 68 -5.26 -4.89 -6.17
C VAL A 68 -4.00 -5.14 -6.98
N TYR A 69 -4.09 -4.93 -8.29
CA TYR A 69 -2.91 -4.88 -9.13
C TYR A 69 -2.50 -3.41 -9.31
N ILE A 70 -1.29 -3.10 -8.90
CA ILE A 70 -0.71 -1.76 -9.05
C ILE A 70 0.30 -1.81 -10.17
N ALA A 71 -0.07 -1.24 -11.31
CA ALA A 71 0.82 -1.20 -12.47
C ALA A 71 2.07 -0.37 -12.17
N PRO A 72 3.19 -0.62 -12.85
CA PRO A 72 4.37 0.24 -12.71
C PRO A 72 4.03 1.67 -13.16
N GLU A 73 4.72 2.63 -12.58
CA GLU A 73 4.63 4.06 -12.89
C GLU A 73 3.34 4.73 -12.39
N ILE A 74 2.51 4.05 -11.59
CA ILE A 74 1.29 4.62 -11.01
C ILE A 74 1.60 5.21 -9.63
N LYS A 75 1.35 6.51 -9.48
CA LYS A 75 1.45 7.18 -8.18
C LYS A 75 0.23 6.82 -7.33
N HIS A 76 0.45 6.23 -6.16
CA HIS A 76 -0.63 5.69 -5.33
C HIS A 76 -0.24 5.69 -3.86
N TRP A 77 -1.23 5.40 -3.01
CA TRP A 77 -1.02 5.10 -1.60
C TRP A 77 -2.04 4.05 -1.15
N HIS A 78 -1.76 3.41 -0.03
CA HIS A 78 -2.72 2.53 0.67
C HIS A 78 -2.49 2.61 2.18
N GLY A 79 -3.49 2.18 2.93
CA GLY A 79 -3.45 2.22 4.39
C GLY A 79 -4.74 1.74 5.01
N ALA A 80 -4.81 1.82 6.34
CA ALA A 80 -6.00 1.44 7.10
C ALA A 80 -7.07 2.53 7.05
N THR A 81 -8.32 2.13 7.28
CA THR A 81 -9.37 3.11 7.56
C THR A 81 -9.16 3.69 8.97
N LYS A 82 -9.90 4.72 9.30
CA LYS A 82 -9.67 5.42 10.58
C LYS A 82 -10.13 4.62 11.80
N ASP A 83 -10.98 3.61 11.62
CA ASP A 83 -11.55 2.84 12.72
C ASP A 83 -11.09 1.38 12.75
N GLU A 84 -10.44 0.89 11.71
CA GLU A 84 -10.08 -0.52 11.57
C GLU A 84 -8.60 -0.71 11.27
N TRP A 85 -8.05 -1.82 11.76
CA TRP A 85 -6.76 -2.30 11.31
C TRP A 85 -6.89 -2.79 9.87
N PHE A 86 -5.79 -2.84 9.15
CA PHE A 86 -5.76 -3.36 7.78
C PHE A 86 -4.50 -4.18 7.56
N THR A 87 -4.67 -5.39 7.04
CA THR A 87 -3.55 -6.27 6.71
C THR A 87 -3.66 -6.73 5.27
N HIS A 88 -2.54 -6.70 4.57
CA HIS A 88 -2.44 -7.26 3.23
C HIS A 88 -1.08 -7.94 3.04
N VAL A 89 -1.04 -8.84 2.07
CA VAL A 89 0.22 -9.42 1.57
C VAL A 89 0.58 -8.63 0.31
N ALA A 90 1.78 -8.08 0.29
CA ALA A 90 2.29 -7.37 -0.87
C ALA A 90 3.25 -8.28 -1.64
N LEU A 91 3.01 -8.39 -2.93
CA LEU A 91 3.86 -9.15 -3.85
C LEU A 91 4.52 -8.16 -4.80
N GLU A 92 5.86 -8.11 -4.76
CA GLU A 92 6.62 -7.29 -5.70
C GLU A 92 6.81 -8.08 -6.99
N ILE A 93 6.35 -7.54 -8.11
CA ILE A 93 6.54 -8.17 -9.42
C ILE A 93 7.98 -7.97 -9.84
N PRO A 94 8.76 -9.05 -10.05
CA PRO A 94 10.18 -8.91 -10.42
C PRO A 94 10.33 -8.19 -11.77
N ALA A 95 11.26 -7.26 -11.82
CA ALA A 95 11.64 -6.59 -13.06
C ALA A 95 13.06 -6.06 -12.93
N GLU A 96 13.82 -6.16 -14.01
CA GLU A 96 15.18 -5.63 -14.04
C GLU A 96 15.17 -4.10 -13.87
N GLY A 97 15.99 -3.60 -12.97
CA GLY A 97 16.07 -2.17 -12.69
C GLY A 97 14.88 -1.60 -11.93
N ALA A 98 14.05 -2.45 -11.30
CA ALA A 98 12.91 -1.97 -10.51
C ALA A 98 13.38 -1.15 -9.31
N SER A 99 12.65 -0.08 -9.01
CA SER A 99 12.92 0.80 -7.87
C SER A 99 11.63 1.42 -7.38
N ASN A 100 11.65 1.95 -6.16
CA ASN A 100 10.52 2.68 -5.58
C ASN A 100 10.88 4.15 -5.45
N GLU A 101 9.94 5.01 -5.80
CA GLU A 101 10.06 6.45 -5.59
C GLU A 101 9.06 6.89 -4.54
N TRP A 102 9.54 7.43 -3.43
CA TRP A 102 8.70 7.95 -2.36
C TRP A 102 8.38 9.41 -2.62
N CYS A 103 7.10 9.75 -2.54
CA CYS A 103 6.59 11.09 -2.81
C CYS A 103 6.07 11.71 -1.51
N GLU A 104 5.19 12.71 -1.62
CA GLU A 104 4.68 13.43 -0.47
C GLU A 104 3.77 12.56 0.42
N PRO A 105 3.64 12.91 1.71
CA PRO A 105 2.66 12.25 2.58
C PRO A 105 1.23 12.48 2.10
N VAL A 106 0.35 11.53 2.40
CA VAL A 106 -1.09 11.74 2.29
C VAL A 106 -1.50 12.62 3.46
N SER A 107 -1.88 13.85 3.20
CA SER A 107 -2.20 14.81 4.24
C SER A 107 -3.42 14.37 5.07
N ASP A 108 -3.51 14.87 6.31
CA ASP A 108 -4.69 14.61 7.13
C ASP A 108 -5.95 15.14 6.46
N GLU A 109 -5.86 16.26 5.76
CA GLU A 109 -6.99 16.83 5.02
C GLU A 109 -7.47 15.88 3.92
N GLN A 110 -6.55 15.33 3.13
CA GLN A 110 -6.90 14.36 2.08
C GLN A 110 -7.51 13.10 2.70
N TYR A 111 -6.90 12.59 3.75
CA TYR A 111 -7.32 11.35 4.39
C TYR A 111 -8.68 11.51 5.06
N ASN A 112 -8.92 12.60 5.76
CA ASN A 112 -10.17 12.83 6.49
C ASN A 112 -11.35 13.17 5.57
N ALA A 113 -11.10 13.45 4.31
CA ALA A 113 -12.14 13.67 3.31
C ALA A 113 -12.74 12.37 2.74
N LEU A 114 -12.19 11.22 3.12
CA LEU A 114 -12.65 9.91 2.64
C LEU A 114 -13.92 9.44 3.36
#